data_17b5ea617a233782dbc14080769ef40b
#
_entry.id   17b5ea617a233782dbc14080769ef40b
#
_cell.length_a   1.000
_cell.length_b   1.000
_cell.length_c   1.000
_cell.angle_alpha   90.00
_cell.angle_beta   90.00
_cell.angle_gamma   90.00
#
_symmetry.space_group_name_H-M   'P 1'
#
loop_
_entity.id
_entity.type
_entity.pdbx_description
1 polymer ?
#
loop_
_entity_poly.entity_id
_entity_poly.type
_entity_poly.pdbx_seq_one_letter_code
_entity_poly.pdbx_strand_id
1 'polypeptide(L)'
;MKLRLVLPILLSVAMGILQAQTVRERETFRGLTNPQVLSDTLPGPRYMSEHVVDGKLRLTLQDAVVLTLANNSNVRITELNVETAKYGVLRMHQPFDPLAQASFSTLRSTSPSFSDLAGAQTLSTLNQITQINYSQNFETGTNVQVGFSASKLSSNSTFNFFNPSLTSSLNLQFTQPLLRSRWLFANRAPLMIARHNLRQSRANFEAQVSDAILQVVSQYWGTVQARGNLEVARKSMEAAEASYQRDKRALELGALPPLDIYRSESQVASRRVQVIQGEYALKQAEDALRLTIGADLDPYFRALDLDLTEKAEPEGELRNVDASTALQQALDRRPEFEALRQLRATDDISVRLAHNNLLPDLRLSGNYSSNGLGGNQIDTSVSPPRLIPGGFGDSLNQLFGFGFPTYGFTLSLNLPIRNRGAQADL
;
A
#
# COMPACT_ATOMS: atom_id res chain seq x y z
N MET A 1 6.82 35.02 -40.65
CA MET A 1 5.41 34.62 -40.64
C MET A 1 5.16 33.18 -40.13
N LYS A 2 6.20 32.44 -39.66
CA LYS A 2 6.06 31.03 -39.18
C LYS A 2 6.01 30.88 -37.64
N LEU A 3 6.23 31.97 -36.90
CA LEU A 3 6.28 31.94 -35.40
C LEU A 3 4.88 31.92 -34.74
N ARG A 4 3.81 32.23 -35.47
CA ARG A 4 2.42 32.32 -34.88
C ARG A 4 1.71 30.97 -34.73
N LEU A 5 2.27 29.86 -35.27
CA LEU A 5 1.58 28.57 -35.25
C LEU A 5 2.15 27.56 -34.21
N VAL A 6 3.42 27.70 -33.76
CA VAL A 6 4.05 26.73 -32.85
C VAL A 6 3.71 27.00 -31.40
N LEU A 7 3.58 28.27 -31.01
CA LEU A 7 3.23 28.66 -29.63
C LEU A 7 1.84 28.18 -29.19
N PRO A 8 0.78 28.26 -30.04
CA PRO A 8 -0.54 27.75 -29.66
C PRO A 8 -0.60 26.22 -29.58
N ILE A 9 0.24 25.49 -30.36
CA ILE A 9 0.28 24.02 -30.31
C ILE A 9 0.96 23.55 -29.03
N LEU A 10 2.04 24.16 -28.60
CA LEU A 10 2.69 23.87 -27.30
C LEU A 10 1.81 24.27 -26.11
N LEU A 11 1.10 25.41 -26.21
CA LEU A 11 0.15 25.84 -25.18
C LEU A 11 -1.10 24.94 -25.14
N SER A 12 -1.59 24.46 -26.26
CA SER A 12 -2.76 23.58 -26.33
C SER A 12 -2.45 22.16 -25.84
N VAL A 13 -1.24 21.65 -26.07
CA VAL A 13 -0.78 20.37 -25.50
C VAL A 13 -0.58 20.51 -23.99
N ALA A 14 0.00 21.60 -23.51
CA ALA A 14 0.13 21.89 -22.07
C ALA A 14 -1.23 22.09 -21.39
N MET A 15 -2.18 22.81 -22.02
CA MET A 15 -3.55 22.99 -21.50
C MET A 15 -4.39 21.70 -21.57
N GLY A 16 -4.24 20.87 -22.59
CA GLY A 16 -4.95 19.59 -22.70
C GLY A 16 -4.51 18.60 -21.61
N ILE A 17 -3.24 18.62 -21.21
CA ILE A 17 -2.71 17.82 -20.11
C ILE A 17 -3.19 18.36 -18.74
N LEU A 18 -3.31 19.69 -18.58
CA LEU A 18 -3.85 20.30 -17.36
C LEU A 18 -5.34 20.04 -17.16
N GLN A 19 -6.14 19.95 -18.22
CA GLN A 19 -7.60 19.77 -18.08
C GLN A 19 -8.01 18.33 -17.75
N ALA A 20 -7.20 17.32 -18.10
CA ALA A 20 -7.49 15.93 -17.75
C ALA A 20 -7.25 15.58 -16.28
N GLN A 21 -6.51 16.40 -15.54
CA GLN A 21 -6.12 16.15 -14.13
C GLN A 21 -6.96 16.92 -13.10
N THR A 22 -7.75 17.92 -13.53
CA THR A 22 -8.30 18.95 -12.60
C THR A 22 -9.43 18.49 -11.67
N VAL A 23 -10.03 17.32 -11.83
CA VAL A 23 -11.16 16.89 -11.00
C VAL A 23 -10.73 16.05 -9.79
N ARG A 24 -9.60 15.34 -9.84
CA ARG A 24 -9.12 14.48 -8.74
C ARG A 24 -8.03 15.11 -7.86
N GLU A 25 -7.29 16.07 -8.35
CA GLU A 25 -6.11 16.65 -7.64
C GLU A 25 -6.47 17.67 -6.56
N ARG A 26 -7.66 18.26 -6.56
CA ARG A 26 -8.08 19.17 -5.50
C ARG A 26 -8.22 18.50 -4.12
N GLU A 27 -8.42 17.20 -4.08
CA GLU A 27 -8.50 16.44 -2.82
C GLU A 27 -7.13 16.09 -2.24
N THR A 28 -6.11 15.89 -3.10
CA THR A 28 -4.77 15.50 -2.64
C THR A 28 -4.03 16.61 -1.91
N PHE A 29 -4.09 17.84 -2.40
CA PHE A 29 -3.48 18.99 -1.71
C PHE A 29 -4.18 19.34 -0.40
N ARG A 30 -5.51 19.22 -0.32
CA ARG A 30 -6.25 19.42 0.94
C ARG A 30 -5.96 18.32 1.95
N GLY A 31 -5.74 17.08 1.51
CA GLY A 31 -5.37 15.96 2.37
C GLY A 31 -3.98 16.12 2.99
N LEU A 32 -3.02 16.72 2.27
CA LEU A 32 -1.68 17.01 2.79
C LEU A 32 -1.66 18.16 3.81
N THR A 33 -2.56 19.14 3.67
CA THR A 33 -2.63 20.32 4.56
C THR A 33 -3.53 20.11 5.77
N ASN A 34 -4.39 19.10 5.74
CA ASN A 34 -5.29 18.76 6.84
C ASN A 34 -5.30 17.25 7.05
N PRO A 35 -4.25 16.68 7.68
CA PRO A 35 -4.23 15.26 8.01
C PRO A 35 -5.46 14.99 8.88
N GLN A 36 -6.34 14.09 8.43
CA GLN A 36 -7.39 13.58 9.29
C GLN A 36 -6.70 12.93 10.48
N VAL A 37 -6.78 13.60 11.63
CA VAL A 37 -6.39 12.98 12.90
C VAL A 37 -7.33 11.80 13.06
N LEU A 38 -6.78 10.58 12.92
CA LEU A 38 -7.50 9.37 13.28
C LEU A 38 -7.90 9.56 14.74
N SER A 39 -9.21 9.54 15.03
CA SER A 39 -9.68 9.57 16.40
C SER A 39 -9.01 8.41 17.16
N ASP A 40 -8.38 8.69 18.29
CA ASP A 40 -7.75 7.67 19.15
C ASP A 40 -8.75 6.65 19.73
N THR A 41 -10.05 6.88 19.53
CA THR A 41 -11.11 5.97 19.95
C THR A 41 -11.39 4.95 18.84
N LEU A 42 -11.11 3.69 19.13
CA LEU A 42 -11.58 2.58 18.28
C LEU A 42 -13.11 2.67 18.13
N PRO A 43 -13.63 2.52 16.90
CA PRO A 43 -15.07 2.49 16.71
C PRO A 43 -15.65 1.32 17.52
N GLY A 44 -16.71 1.56 18.28
CA GLY A 44 -17.43 0.53 19.02
C GLY A 44 -17.99 -0.57 18.09
N PRO A 45 -18.39 -1.70 18.65
CA PRO A 45 -18.89 -2.83 17.86
C PRO A 45 -20.18 -2.44 17.12
N ARG A 46 -20.24 -2.79 15.83
CA ARG A 46 -21.38 -2.52 14.95
C ARG A 46 -22.51 -3.52 15.23
N TYR A 47 -23.75 -3.08 15.15
CA TYR A 47 -24.98 -3.90 15.28
C TYR A 47 -25.18 -4.62 16.63
N MET A 48 -24.23 -4.53 17.56
CA MET A 48 -24.27 -5.24 18.84
C MET A 48 -25.46 -4.79 19.71
N SER A 49 -25.80 -3.51 19.67
CA SER A 49 -26.93 -2.94 20.46
C SER A 49 -28.30 -3.51 20.08
N GLU A 50 -28.45 -4.00 18.85
CA GLU A 50 -29.70 -4.57 18.35
C GLU A 50 -30.03 -5.93 18.99
N HIS A 51 -29.01 -6.60 19.52
CA HIS A 51 -29.12 -7.93 20.15
C HIS A 51 -29.18 -7.89 21.68
N VAL A 52 -29.25 -6.71 22.30
CA VAL A 52 -29.39 -6.58 23.75
C VAL A 52 -30.86 -6.62 24.12
N VAL A 53 -31.25 -7.68 24.79
CA VAL A 53 -32.63 -7.90 25.31
C VAL A 53 -32.55 -8.16 26.82
N ASP A 54 -33.31 -7.42 27.61
CA ASP A 54 -33.37 -7.53 29.07
C ASP A 54 -31.99 -7.50 29.77
N GLY A 55 -31.07 -6.70 29.28
CA GLY A 55 -29.72 -6.57 29.83
C GLY A 55 -28.80 -7.76 29.57
N LYS A 56 -29.17 -8.63 28.63
CA LYS A 56 -28.37 -9.77 28.17
C LYS A 56 -28.13 -9.66 26.65
N LEU A 57 -27.01 -10.19 26.19
CA LEU A 57 -26.70 -10.29 24.77
C LEU A 57 -27.31 -11.61 24.24
N ARG A 58 -28.46 -11.50 23.57
CA ARG A 58 -29.17 -12.64 23.02
C ARG A 58 -28.74 -12.90 21.61
N LEU A 59 -28.22 -14.10 21.35
CA LEU A 59 -27.58 -14.43 20.06
C LEU A 59 -28.13 -15.77 19.53
N THR A 60 -28.51 -15.75 18.27
CA THR A 60 -28.61 -16.95 17.43
C THR A 60 -27.24 -17.25 16.80
N LEU A 61 -27.04 -18.45 16.26
CA LEU A 61 -25.83 -18.78 15.51
C LEU A 61 -25.63 -17.82 14.33
N GLN A 62 -26.72 -17.45 13.64
CA GLN A 62 -26.69 -16.52 12.53
C GLN A 62 -26.23 -15.12 12.96
N ASP A 63 -26.75 -14.62 14.07
CA ASP A 63 -26.35 -13.32 14.63
C ASP A 63 -24.88 -13.31 15.03
N ALA A 64 -24.38 -14.39 15.64
CA ALA A 64 -22.96 -14.53 15.99
C ALA A 64 -22.05 -14.48 14.76
N VAL A 65 -22.46 -15.10 13.64
CA VAL A 65 -21.73 -15.02 12.36
C VAL A 65 -21.72 -13.59 11.81
N VAL A 66 -22.88 -12.93 11.77
CA VAL A 66 -23.00 -11.55 11.25
C VAL A 66 -22.15 -10.59 12.09
N LEU A 67 -22.24 -10.68 13.43
CA LEU A 67 -21.44 -9.85 14.33
C LEU A 67 -19.94 -10.10 14.19
N THR A 68 -19.52 -11.36 14.02
CA THR A 68 -18.11 -11.69 13.75
C THR A 68 -17.62 -11.04 12.48
N LEU A 69 -18.35 -11.16 11.38
CA LEU A 69 -17.95 -10.54 10.11
C LEU A 69 -17.89 -9.01 10.17
N ALA A 70 -18.75 -8.39 10.99
CA ALA A 70 -18.79 -6.95 11.15
C ALA A 70 -17.70 -6.39 12.09
N ASN A 71 -17.28 -7.14 13.11
CA ASN A 71 -16.49 -6.61 14.22
C ASN A 71 -15.15 -7.33 14.44
N ASN A 72 -14.93 -8.53 13.86
CA ASN A 72 -13.71 -9.28 14.08
C ASN A 72 -12.47 -8.53 13.55
N SER A 73 -11.50 -8.28 14.42
CA SER A 73 -10.30 -7.51 14.10
C SER A 73 -9.46 -8.15 13.00
N ASN A 74 -9.38 -9.50 12.94
CA ASN A 74 -8.59 -10.19 11.92
C ASN A 74 -9.23 -10.05 10.53
N VAL A 75 -10.56 -10.08 10.44
CA VAL A 75 -11.30 -9.84 9.20
C VAL A 75 -11.05 -8.40 8.73
N ARG A 76 -11.12 -7.41 9.64
CA ARG A 76 -10.84 -6.00 9.31
C ARG A 76 -9.40 -5.76 8.86
N ILE A 77 -8.42 -6.36 9.52
CA ILE A 77 -7.01 -6.25 9.13
C ILE A 77 -6.82 -6.80 7.71
N THR A 78 -7.42 -7.95 7.40
CA THR A 78 -7.27 -8.57 6.09
C THR A 78 -8.01 -7.78 5.01
N GLU A 79 -9.16 -7.16 5.31
CA GLU A 79 -9.84 -6.21 4.44
C GLU A 79 -8.94 -4.99 4.11
N LEU A 80 -8.28 -4.40 5.12
CA LEU A 80 -7.34 -3.30 4.93
C LEU A 80 -6.12 -3.72 4.10
N ASN A 81 -5.67 -4.97 4.19
CA ASN A 81 -4.59 -5.49 3.35
C ASN A 81 -5.00 -5.51 1.87
N VAL A 82 -6.28 -5.80 1.55
CA VAL A 82 -6.80 -5.70 0.17
C VAL A 82 -6.77 -4.24 -0.32
N GLU A 83 -7.20 -3.29 0.52
CA GLU A 83 -7.13 -1.86 0.16
C GLU A 83 -5.67 -1.40 -0.03
N THR A 84 -4.76 -1.82 0.84
CA THR A 84 -3.33 -1.55 0.69
C THR A 84 -2.77 -2.10 -0.62
N ALA A 85 -3.14 -3.33 -0.99
CA ALA A 85 -2.72 -3.93 -2.26
C ALA A 85 -3.31 -3.18 -3.47
N LYS A 86 -4.54 -2.67 -3.38
CA LYS A 86 -5.17 -1.84 -4.41
C LYS A 86 -4.41 -0.53 -4.64
N TYR A 87 -4.04 0.17 -3.56
CA TYR A 87 -3.18 1.35 -3.67
C TYR A 87 -1.76 0.99 -4.14
N GLY A 88 -1.27 -0.20 -3.82
CA GLY A 88 -0.04 -0.76 -4.36
C GLY A 88 -0.05 -0.83 -5.89
N VAL A 89 -1.16 -1.28 -6.50
CA VAL A 89 -1.32 -1.28 -7.96
C VAL A 89 -1.28 0.15 -8.52
N LEU A 90 -1.98 1.10 -7.86
CA LEU A 90 -1.96 2.50 -8.29
C LEU A 90 -0.54 3.08 -8.24
N ARG A 91 0.20 2.80 -7.17
CA ARG A 91 1.60 3.24 -7.00
C ARG A 91 2.52 2.73 -8.10
N MET A 92 2.28 1.53 -8.66
CA MET A 92 3.09 0.97 -9.74
C MET A 92 2.91 1.68 -11.08
N HIS A 93 1.97 2.61 -11.22
CA HIS A 93 1.87 3.50 -12.38
C HIS A 93 2.80 4.73 -12.26
N GLN A 94 3.25 5.09 -11.05
CA GLN A 94 4.10 6.26 -10.78
C GLN A 94 5.34 6.36 -11.70
N PRO A 95 6.07 5.28 -12.05
CA PRO A 95 7.21 5.39 -12.97
C PRO A 95 6.86 5.92 -14.36
N PHE A 96 5.58 5.83 -14.77
CA PHE A 96 5.09 6.28 -16.07
C PHE A 96 4.43 7.66 -16.02
N ASP A 97 4.24 8.20 -14.81
CA ASP A 97 3.66 9.53 -14.64
C ASP A 97 4.66 10.60 -15.13
N PRO A 98 4.17 11.63 -15.83
CA PRO A 98 5.00 12.74 -16.24
C PRO A 98 5.48 13.55 -15.03
N LEU A 99 6.74 13.92 -15.02
CA LEU A 99 7.35 14.76 -13.99
C LEU A 99 7.77 16.09 -14.59
N ALA A 100 7.23 17.19 -14.07
CA ALA A 100 7.66 18.54 -14.38
C ALA A 100 8.40 19.13 -13.16
N GLN A 101 9.58 19.67 -13.41
CA GLN A 101 10.42 20.31 -12.40
C GLN A 101 10.79 21.70 -12.86
N ALA A 102 10.70 22.68 -11.97
CA ALA A 102 11.20 24.03 -12.19
C ALA A 102 12.16 24.41 -11.08
N SER A 103 13.27 25.02 -11.44
CA SER A 103 14.26 25.51 -10.48
C SER A 103 14.77 26.89 -10.89
N PHE A 104 15.04 27.72 -9.91
CA PHE A 104 15.75 28.98 -10.06
C PHE A 104 16.90 29.00 -9.08
N SER A 105 18.10 29.33 -9.57
CA SER A 105 19.27 29.48 -8.73
C SER A 105 19.97 30.81 -9.04
N THR A 106 20.53 31.42 -8.02
CA THR A 106 21.38 32.61 -8.14
C THR A 106 22.63 32.42 -7.29
N LEU A 107 23.77 32.60 -7.93
CA LEU A 107 25.07 32.44 -7.28
C LEU A 107 25.92 33.65 -7.61
N ARG A 108 26.39 34.37 -6.59
CA ARG A 108 27.45 35.34 -6.71
C ARG A 108 28.75 34.75 -6.17
N SER A 109 29.76 34.72 -7.03
CA SER A 109 31.09 34.24 -6.66
C SER A 109 32.08 35.38 -6.80
N THR A 110 32.96 35.54 -5.84
CA THR A 110 34.07 36.51 -5.85
C THR A 110 35.37 35.75 -5.65
N SER A 111 36.31 35.89 -6.56
CA SER A 111 37.61 35.23 -6.47
C SER A 111 38.75 36.20 -6.85
N PRO A 112 39.97 36.01 -6.34
CA PRO A 112 41.12 36.76 -6.84
C PRO A 112 41.32 36.53 -8.34
N SER A 113 41.69 37.57 -9.07
CA SER A 113 42.05 37.43 -10.48
C SER A 113 43.44 36.88 -10.61
N PHE A 114 43.63 35.90 -11.53
CA PHE A 114 44.92 35.34 -11.84
C PHE A 114 45.51 35.87 -13.18
N SER A 115 44.80 36.84 -13.79
CA SER A 115 45.17 37.38 -15.11
C SER A 115 44.88 38.88 -15.17
N ASP A 116 45.86 39.63 -15.62
CA ASP A 116 45.72 41.07 -15.88
C ASP A 116 44.71 41.37 -17.00
N LEU A 117 44.44 40.41 -17.87
CA LEU A 117 43.42 40.50 -18.91
C LEU A 117 41.98 40.66 -18.38
N ALA A 118 41.76 40.23 -17.16
CA ALA A 118 40.44 40.39 -16.52
C ALA A 118 40.08 41.84 -16.20
N GLY A 119 41.09 42.74 -16.16
CA GLY A 119 40.92 44.17 -15.86
C GLY A 119 40.46 44.47 -14.43
N ALA A 120 40.52 43.49 -13.54
CA ALA A 120 40.13 43.62 -12.13
C ALA A 120 40.98 42.71 -11.25
N GLN A 121 41.39 43.18 -10.05
CA GLN A 121 42.14 42.36 -9.07
C GLN A 121 41.29 41.28 -8.46
N THR A 122 39.98 41.52 -8.33
CA THR A 122 38.99 40.55 -7.88
C THR A 122 37.92 40.39 -8.95
N LEU A 123 37.68 39.14 -9.35
CA LEU A 123 36.63 38.80 -10.30
C LEU A 123 35.34 38.48 -9.55
N SER A 124 34.29 39.24 -9.77
CA SER A 124 32.95 39.01 -9.24
C SER A 124 32.02 38.59 -10.34
N THR A 125 31.45 37.42 -10.25
CA THR A 125 30.47 36.88 -11.19
C THR A 125 29.13 36.65 -10.53
N LEU A 126 28.06 37.05 -11.18
CA LEU A 126 26.68 36.74 -10.81
C LEU A 126 26.10 35.81 -11.87
N ASN A 127 25.77 34.58 -11.48
CA ASN A 127 25.12 33.60 -12.34
C ASN A 127 23.71 33.33 -11.82
N GLN A 128 22.71 33.55 -12.67
CA GLN A 128 21.29 33.28 -12.40
C GLN A 128 20.80 32.28 -13.45
N ILE A 129 20.28 31.13 -12.98
CA ILE A 129 19.85 30.04 -13.84
C ILE A 129 18.41 29.70 -13.52
N THR A 130 17.57 29.66 -14.54
CA THR A 130 16.21 29.13 -14.50
C THR A 130 16.17 27.87 -15.35
N GLN A 131 15.66 26.78 -14.79
CA GLN A 131 15.51 25.52 -15.50
C GLN A 131 14.08 25.01 -15.34
N ILE A 132 13.51 24.53 -16.43
CA ILE A 132 12.22 23.84 -16.46
C ILE A 132 12.45 22.53 -17.22
N ASN A 133 12.25 21.41 -16.54
CA ASN A 133 12.45 20.10 -17.09
C ASN A 133 11.15 19.31 -17.05
N TYR A 134 10.84 18.61 -18.12
CA TYR A 134 9.79 17.62 -18.21
C TYR A 134 10.42 16.29 -18.54
N SER A 135 10.05 15.24 -17.82
CA SER A 135 10.49 13.87 -18.09
C SER A 135 9.33 12.90 -18.00
N GLN A 136 9.29 11.93 -18.91
CA GLN A 136 8.28 10.88 -18.92
C GLN A 136 8.90 9.57 -19.39
N ASN A 137 8.64 8.52 -18.63
CA ASN A 137 8.90 7.15 -19.05
C ASN A 137 7.61 6.54 -19.60
N PHE A 138 7.75 5.85 -20.72
CA PHE A 138 6.65 5.11 -21.33
C PHE A 138 6.76 3.62 -21.00
N GLU A 139 5.65 2.93 -21.01
CA GLU A 139 5.60 1.48 -20.78
C GLU A 139 6.40 0.66 -21.78
N THR A 140 6.76 1.24 -22.92
CA THR A 140 7.67 0.66 -23.93
C THR A 140 9.14 0.68 -23.51
N GLY A 141 9.45 1.33 -22.35
CA GLY A 141 10.80 1.60 -21.89
C GLY A 141 11.41 2.87 -22.48
N THR A 142 10.69 3.57 -23.38
CA THR A 142 11.12 4.86 -23.92
C THR A 142 11.12 5.90 -22.82
N ASN A 143 12.21 6.64 -22.67
CA ASN A 143 12.29 7.83 -21.83
C ASN A 143 12.36 9.07 -22.73
N VAL A 144 11.53 10.06 -22.48
CA VAL A 144 11.52 11.36 -23.15
C VAL A 144 11.78 12.45 -22.13
N GLN A 145 12.71 13.34 -22.47
CA GLN A 145 13.03 14.50 -21.64
C GLN A 145 12.99 15.77 -22.50
N VAL A 146 12.38 16.82 -21.97
CA VAL A 146 12.34 18.15 -22.55
C VAL A 146 12.82 19.12 -21.49
N GLY A 147 13.91 19.84 -21.77
CA GLY A 147 14.50 20.80 -20.85
C GLY A 147 14.58 22.18 -21.48
N PHE A 148 14.08 23.19 -20.80
CA PHE A 148 14.34 24.59 -21.10
C PHE A 148 15.24 25.15 -20.01
N SER A 149 16.33 25.83 -20.42
CA SER A 149 17.24 26.50 -19.50
C SER A 149 17.47 27.94 -19.98
N ALA A 150 17.42 28.88 -19.06
CA ALA A 150 17.75 30.26 -19.27
C ALA A 150 18.77 30.72 -18.24
N SER A 151 19.86 31.34 -18.66
CA SER A 151 20.84 31.84 -17.72
C SER A 151 21.20 33.30 -18.00
N LYS A 152 21.53 34.03 -16.92
CA LYS A 152 22.11 35.36 -16.94
C LYS A 152 23.44 35.31 -16.21
N LEU A 153 24.52 35.64 -16.93
CA LEU A 153 25.85 35.75 -16.36
C LEU A 153 26.30 37.20 -16.46
N SER A 154 26.55 37.83 -15.32
CA SER A 154 27.18 39.15 -15.21
C SER A 154 28.55 39.03 -14.57
N SER A 155 29.52 39.78 -15.06
CA SER A 155 30.87 39.78 -14.52
C SER A 155 31.46 41.18 -14.57
N ASN A 156 32.39 41.51 -13.68
CA ASN A 156 33.18 42.72 -13.74
C ASN A 156 34.45 42.55 -14.63
N SER A 157 34.59 41.42 -15.31
CA SER A 157 35.66 41.23 -16.29
C SER A 157 35.45 42.10 -17.53
N THR A 158 36.45 42.82 -17.95
CA THR A 158 36.44 43.68 -19.15
C THR A 158 36.61 42.88 -20.43
N PHE A 159 36.98 41.62 -20.36
CA PHE A 159 37.27 40.75 -21.49
C PHE A 159 36.05 40.05 -22.10
N ASN A 160 34.85 40.28 -21.54
CA ASN A 160 33.62 39.65 -22.00
C ASN A 160 33.02 40.40 -23.18
N PHE A 161 32.68 39.70 -24.28
CA PHE A 161 31.94 40.26 -25.41
C PHE A 161 30.49 40.60 -25.07
N PHE A 162 29.87 39.84 -24.11
CA PHE A 162 28.54 40.09 -23.63
C PHE A 162 28.56 40.26 -22.11
N ASN A 163 28.00 41.40 -21.62
CA ASN A 163 27.86 41.63 -20.20
C ASN A 163 26.62 42.52 -19.88
N PRO A 164 25.54 41.96 -19.27
CA PRO A 164 25.35 40.54 -18.97
C PRO A 164 25.21 39.69 -20.24
N SER A 165 25.70 38.46 -20.18
CA SER A 165 25.42 37.42 -21.18
C SER A 165 24.13 36.74 -20.81
N LEU A 166 23.18 36.66 -21.73
CA LEU A 166 21.86 36.04 -21.56
C LEU A 166 21.76 34.83 -22.51
N THR A 167 21.74 33.62 -21.94
CA THR A 167 21.67 32.41 -22.79
C THR A 167 20.34 31.69 -22.54
N SER A 168 19.82 31.09 -23.59
CA SER A 168 18.68 30.18 -23.54
C SER A 168 19.00 28.87 -24.26
N SER A 169 18.52 27.76 -23.77
CA SER A 169 18.62 26.47 -24.46
C SER A 169 17.34 25.65 -24.31
N LEU A 170 16.94 24.98 -25.36
CA LEU A 170 15.88 23.99 -25.40
C LEU A 170 16.52 22.64 -25.75
N ASN A 171 16.43 21.69 -24.86
CA ASN A 171 16.99 20.36 -25.01
C ASN A 171 15.86 19.33 -25.12
N LEU A 172 15.91 18.51 -26.13
CA LEU A 172 15.03 17.37 -26.34
C LEU A 172 15.90 16.12 -26.33
N GLN A 173 15.57 15.17 -25.49
CA GLN A 173 16.25 13.88 -25.42
C GLN A 173 15.24 12.76 -25.40
N PHE A 174 15.51 11.73 -26.19
CA PHE A 174 14.80 10.47 -26.07
C PHE A 174 15.79 9.32 -25.92
N THR A 175 15.40 8.30 -25.16
CA THR A 175 16.19 7.09 -24.97
C THR A 175 15.29 5.88 -25.09
N GLN A 176 15.70 4.90 -25.93
CA GLN A 176 14.98 3.65 -26.17
C GLN A 176 15.88 2.45 -25.88
N PRO A 177 15.53 1.58 -24.94
CA PRO A 177 16.20 0.29 -24.80
C PRO A 177 15.84 -0.63 -25.97
N LEU A 178 16.86 -1.30 -26.53
CA LEU A 178 16.72 -2.16 -27.71
C LEU A 178 16.80 -3.66 -27.41
N LEU A 179 17.43 -4.05 -26.30
CA LEU A 179 17.55 -5.45 -25.86
C LEU A 179 16.96 -5.63 -24.47
N ARG A 180 17.73 -5.37 -23.39
CA ARG A 180 17.24 -5.45 -22.03
C ARG A 180 16.17 -4.39 -21.80
N SER A 181 15.08 -4.75 -21.12
CA SER A 181 13.92 -3.88 -20.86
C SER A 181 13.25 -3.31 -22.12
N ARG A 182 13.39 -4.01 -23.25
CA ARG A 182 12.72 -3.67 -24.50
C ARG A 182 11.22 -3.98 -24.39
N TRP A 183 10.39 -3.08 -24.91
CA TRP A 183 8.95 -3.20 -25.00
C TRP A 183 8.21 -3.34 -23.65
N LEU A 184 6.95 -3.70 -23.73
CA LEU A 184 5.97 -3.60 -22.65
C LEU A 184 6.23 -4.54 -21.47
N PHE A 185 6.69 -5.79 -21.73
CA PHE A 185 6.72 -6.82 -20.69
C PHE A 185 7.62 -6.44 -19.50
N ALA A 186 8.90 -6.16 -19.75
CA ALA A 186 9.86 -5.90 -18.68
C ALA A 186 9.51 -4.63 -17.88
N ASN A 187 8.99 -3.60 -18.57
CA ASN A 187 8.63 -2.34 -17.95
C ASN A 187 7.29 -2.43 -17.18
N ARG A 188 6.37 -3.28 -17.63
CA ARG A 188 5.08 -3.54 -16.95
C ARG A 188 5.15 -4.65 -15.90
N ALA A 189 6.23 -5.42 -15.83
CA ALA A 189 6.33 -6.54 -14.89
C ALA A 189 5.99 -6.16 -13.43
N PRO A 190 6.49 -5.05 -12.85
CA PRO A 190 6.11 -4.62 -11.51
C PRO A 190 4.60 -4.36 -11.36
N LEU A 191 3.97 -3.77 -12.38
CA LEU A 191 2.52 -3.54 -12.40
C LEU A 191 1.74 -4.86 -12.49
N MET A 192 2.20 -5.82 -13.31
CA MET A 192 1.59 -7.15 -13.41
C MET A 192 1.68 -7.91 -12.08
N ILE A 193 2.85 -7.90 -11.44
CA ILE A 193 3.08 -8.46 -10.11
C ILE A 193 2.13 -7.84 -9.08
N ALA A 194 2.03 -6.51 -9.05
CA ALA A 194 1.12 -5.82 -8.13
C ALA A 194 -0.36 -6.21 -8.34
N ARG A 195 -0.77 -6.44 -9.59
CA ARG A 195 -2.14 -6.92 -9.90
C ARG A 195 -2.37 -8.36 -9.40
N HIS A 196 -1.39 -9.24 -9.53
CA HIS A 196 -1.47 -10.61 -8.99
C HIS A 196 -1.47 -10.58 -7.46
N ASN A 197 -0.65 -9.73 -6.82
CA ASN A 197 -0.66 -9.53 -5.37
C ASN A 197 -2.01 -9.02 -4.86
N LEU A 198 -2.69 -8.13 -5.60
CA LEU A 198 -4.05 -7.71 -5.25
C LEU A 198 -5.05 -8.88 -5.31
N ARG A 199 -4.97 -9.74 -6.33
CA ARG A 199 -5.83 -10.92 -6.44
C ARG A 199 -5.54 -11.92 -5.32
N GLN A 200 -4.25 -12.15 -5.02
CA GLN A 200 -3.81 -12.99 -3.90
C GLN A 200 -4.35 -12.45 -2.56
N SER A 201 -4.26 -11.14 -2.33
CA SER A 201 -4.79 -10.51 -1.12
C SER A 201 -6.31 -10.67 -0.99
N ARG A 202 -7.06 -10.61 -2.10
CA ARG A 202 -8.51 -10.89 -2.09
C ARG A 202 -8.81 -12.34 -1.74
N ALA A 203 -8.08 -13.29 -2.33
CA ALA A 203 -8.24 -14.70 -2.01
C ALA A 203 -7.90 -15.00 -0.54
N ASN A 204 -6.87 -14.37 0.01
CA ASN A 204 -6.54 -14.46 1.44
C ASN A 204 -7.64 -13.86 2.33
N PHE A 205 -8.29 -12.78 1.90
CA PHE A 205 -9.44 -12.22 2.60
C PHE A 205 -10.62 -13.18 2.63
N GLU A 206 -10.94 -13.81 1.49
CA GLU A 206 -12.01 -14.83 1.41
C GLU A 206 -11.70 -16.04 2.29
N ALA A 207 -10.43 -16.49 2.35
CA ALA A 207 -9.98 -17.54 3.26
C ALA A 207 -10.18 -17.12 4.72
N GLN A 208 -9.74 -15.92 5.09
CA GLN A 208 -9.91 -15.40 6.46
C GLN A 208 -11.38 -15.26 6.89
N VAL A 209 -12.27 -14.85 5.97
CA VAL A 209 -13.71 -14.82 6.22
C VAL A 209 -14.24 -16.22 6.50
N SER A 210 -13.83 -17.21 5.70
CA SER A 210 -14.24 -18.61 5.89
C SER A 210 -13.74 -19.17 7.22
N ASP A 211 -12.49 -18.88 7.59
CA ASP A 211 -11.91 -19.29 8.88
C ASP A 211 -12.62 -18.61 10.06
N ALA A 212 -12.95 -17.33 9.95
CA ALA A 212 -13.68 -16.60 10.98
C ALA A 212 -15.09 -17.19 11.19
N ILE A 213 -15.78 -17.55 10.11
CA ILE A 213 -17.08 -18.23 10.19
C ILE A 213 -16.94 -19.60 10.88
N LEU A 214 -15.96 -20.40 10.47
CA LEU A 214 -15.72 -21.71 11.11
C LEU A 214 -15.38 -21.55 12.58
N GLN A 215 -14.57 -20.57 12.93
CA GLN A 215 -14.18 -20.28 14.32
C GLN A 215 -15.38 -19.90 15.17
N VAL A 216 -16.22 -18.97 14.72
CA VAL A 216 -17.40 -18.54 15.52
C VAL A 216 -18.41 -19.65 15.66
N VAL A 217 -18.64 -20.47 14.61
CA VAL A 217 -19.53 -21.64 14.68
C VAL A 217 -19.03 -22.65 15.73
N SER A 218 -17.72 -22.94 15.71
CA SER A 218 -17.10 -23.84 16.68
C SER A 218 -17.16 -23.32 18.11
N GLN A 219 -16.92 -22.03 18.31
CA GLN A 219 -17.00 -21.39 19.65
C GLN A 219 -18.44 -21.29 20.16
N TYR A 220 -19.39 -20.99 19.26
CA TYR A 220 -20.80 -20.95 19.62
C TYR A 220 -21.27 -22.29 20.16
N TRP A 221 -21.05 -23.37 19.41
CA TRP A 221 -21.41 -24.73 19.84
C TRP A 221 -20.58 -25.20 21.03
N GLY A 222 -19.31 -24.80 21.13
CA GLY A 222 -18.49 -25.04 22.32
C GLY A 222 -19.06 -24.40 23.59
N THR A 223 -19.62 -23.19 23.47
CA THR A 223 -20.28 -22.50 24.59
C THR A 223 -21.60 -23.19 24.98
N VAL A 224 -22.40 -23.60 23.98
CA VAL A 224 -23.62 -24.37 24.21
C VAL A 224 -23.32 -25.71 24.93
N GLN A 225 -22.26 -26.40 24.49
CA GLN A 225 -21.77 -27.63 25.10
C GLN A 225 -21.30 -27.41 26.55
N ALA A 226 -20.52 -26.35 26.81
CA ALA A 226 -20.04 -26.02 28.15
C ALA A 226 -21.23 -25.74 29.11
N ARG A 227 -22.26 -25.02 28.63
CA ARG A 227 -23.50 -24.79 29.37
C ARG A 227 -24.21 -26.10 29.70
N GLY A 228 -24.37 -26.99 28.74
CA GLY A 228 -24.97 -28.32 28.96
C GLY A 228 -24.20 -29.17 29.97
N ASN A 229 -22.86 -29.18 29.87
CA ASN A 229 -22.00 -29.90 30.80
C ASN A 229 -22.11 -29.37 32.23
N LEU A 230 -22.22 -28.05 32.42
CA LEU A 230 -22.42 -27.43 33.71
C LEU A 230 -23.79 -27.84 34.32
N GLU A 231 -24.84 -27.86 33.50
CA GLU A 231 -26.18 -28.30 33.94
C GLU A 231 -26.16 -29.75 34.42
N VAL A 232 -25.50 -30.65 33.67
CA VAL A 232 -25.32 -32.06 34.08
C VAL A 232 -24.51 -32.17 35.37
N ALA A 233 -23.45 -31.38 35.54
CA ALA A 233 -22.64 -31.36 36.75
C ALA A 233 -23.47 -30.90 37.98
N ARG A 234 -24.30 -29.86 37.81
CA ARG A 234 -25.21 -29.35 38.86
C ARG A 234 -26.26 -30.42 39.27
N LYS A 235 -26.91 -31.07 38.30
CA LYS A 235 -27.85 -32.18 38.58
C LYS A 235 -27.16 -33.36 39.25
N SER A 236 -25.93 -33.69 38.87
CA SER A 236 -25.13 -34.74 39.48
C SER A 236 -24.76 -34.40 40.93
N MET A 237 -24.46 -33.13 41.22
CA MET A 237 -24.21 -32.66 42.59
C MET A 237 -25.47 -32.74 43.43
N GLU A 238 -26.60 -32.28 42.92
CA GLU A 238 -27.90 -32.37 43.60
C GLU A 238 -28.25 -33.82 43.96
N ALA A 239 -28.08 -34.78 43.05
CA ALA A 239 -28.27 -36.20 43.29
C ALA A 239 -27.33 -36.75 44.37
N ALA A 240 -26.04 -36.31 44.37
CA ALA A 240 -25.08 -36.71 45.40
C ALA A 240 -25.44 -36.13 46.78
N GLU A 241 -25.88 -34.89 46.85
CA GLU A 241 -26.37 -34.26 48.09
C GLU A 241 -27.62 -34.97 48.63
N ALA A 242 -28.57 -35.31 47.76
CA ALA A 242 -29.75 -36.08 48.15
C ALA A 242 -29.38 -37.46 48.71
N SER A 243 -28.40 -38.14 48.13
CA SER A 243 -27.88 -39.42 48.63
C SER A 243 -27.19 -39.25 49.98
N TYR A 244 -26.32 -38.24 50.12
CA TYR A 244 -25.68 -37.94 51.41
C TYR A 244 -26.72 -37.68 52.54
N GLN A 245 -27.75 -36.89 52.26
CA GLN A 245 -28.80 -36.62 53.21
C GLN A 245 -29.59 -37.91 53.62
N ARG A 246 -29.82 -38.82 52.69
CA ARG A 246 -30.43 -40.14 52.98
C ARG A 246 -29.50 -40.99 53.84
N ASP A 247 -28.22 -41.08 53.50
CA ASP A 247 -27.23 -41.88 54.26
C ASP A 247 -27.01 -41.31 55.64
N LYS A 248 -27.06 -39.99 55.82
CA LYS A 248 -26.99 -39.31 57.12
C LYS A 248 -28.17 -39.70 58.03
N ARG A 249 -29.39 -39.73 57.50
CA ARG A 249 -30.59 -40.17 58.26
C ARG A 249 -30.47 -41.64 58.60
N ALA A 250 -29.97 -42.49 57.70
CA ALA A 250 -29.76 -43.90 57.96
C ALA A 250 -28.72 -44.14 59.08
N LEU A 251 -27.67 -43.33 59.13
CA LEU A 251 -26.68 -43.36 60.21
C LEU A 251 -27.29 -42.92 61.53
N GLU A 252 -28.11 -41.85 61.55
CA GLU A 252 -28.84 -41.41 62.77
C GLU A 252 -29.79 -42.47 63.31
N LEU A 253 -30.38 -43.29 62.46
CA LEU A 253 -31.25 -44.40 62.78
C LEU A 253 -30.49 -45.70 63.13
N GLY A 254 -29.15 -45.69 63.07
CA GLY A 254 -28.33 -46.88 63.33
C GLY A 254 -28.30 -47.92 62.21
N ALA A 255 -28.89 -47.62 61.06
CA ALA A 255 -28.97 -48.54 59.91
C ALA A 255 -27.72 -48.46 58.93
N LEU A 256 -26.80 -47.51 59.18
CA LEU A 256 -25.60 -47.36 58.36
C LEU A 256 -24.34 -47.36 59.26
N PRO A 257 -23.23 -48.06 58.86
CA PRO A 257 -21.94 -47.97 59.57
C PRO A 257 -21.37 -46.57 59.54
N PRO A 258 -20.71 -46.06 60.66
CA PRO A 258 -20.14 -44.72 60.70
C PRO A 258 -19.10 -44.40 59.65
N LEU A 259 -18.43 -45.41 59.09
CA LEU A 259 -17.42 -45.26 58.03
C LEU A 259 -18.01 -44.90 56.64
N ASP A 260 -19.22 -45.38 56.36
CA ASP A 260 -19.84 -45.23 55.03
C ASP A 260 -20.35 -43.81 54.78
N ILE A 261 -20.60 -42.97 55.78
CA ILE A 261 -20.99 -41.58 55.63
C ILE A 261 -19.88 -40.76 54.94
N TYR A 262 -18.58 -41.04 55.23
CA TYR A 262 -17.44 -40.35 54.61
C TYR A 262 -17.35 -40.63 53.14
N ARG A 263 -17.86 -41.78 52.67
CA ARG A 263 -17.92 -42.09 51.23
C ARG A 263 -18.91 -41.14 50.50
N SER A 264 -20.10 -40.96 51.04
CA SER A 264 -21.07 -40.04 50.43
C SER A 264 -20.66 -38.61 50.55
N GLU A 265 -20.01 -38.20 51.66
CA GLU A 265 -19.44 -36.85 51.82
C GLU A 265 -18.34 -36.57 50.80
N SER A 266 -17.42 -37.53 50.63
CA SER A 266 -16.36 -37.42 49.58
C SER A 266 -16.95 -37.31 48.17
N GLN A 267 -18.04 -38.03 47.88
CA GLN A 267 -18.76 -37.96 46.61
C GLN A 267 -19.34 -36.55 46.39
N VAL A 268 -19.98 -35.93 47.37
CA VAL A 268 -20.50 -34.56 47.30
C VAL A 268 -19.35 -33.59 47.05
N ALA A 269 -18.24 -33.70 47.82
CA ALA A 269 -17.07 -32.84 47.63
C ALA A 269 -16.51 -32.95 46.21
N SER A 270 -16.39 -34.17 45.66
CA SER A 270 -15.92 -34.41 44.26
C SER A 270 -16.85 -33.78 43.22
N ARG A 271 -18.20 -33.90 43.40
CA ARG A 271 -19.18 -33.28 42.49
C ARG A 271 -19.16 -31.76 42.57
N ARG A 272 -18.91 -31.19 43.75
CA ARG A 272 -18.76 -29.75 43.92
C ARG A 272 -17.55 -29.20 43.11
N VAL A 273 -16.43 -29.92 43.14
CA VAL A 273 -15.25 -29.56 42.31
C VAL A 273 -15.62 -29.58 40.82
N GLN A 274 -16.38 -30.59 40.34
CA GLN A 274 -16.84 -30.68 38.96
C GLN A 274 -17.74 -29.50 38.57
N VAL A 275 -18.63 -29.04 39.45
CA VAL A 275 -19.44 -27.84 39.19
C VAL A 275 -18.58 -26.59 39.04
N ILE A 276 -17.61 -26.38 39.95
CA ILE A 276 -16.69 -25.24 39.89
C ILE A 276 -15.89 -25.28 38.57
N GLN A 277 -15.36 -26.45 38.21
CA GLN A 277 -14.65 -26.61 36.92
C GLN A 277 -15.54 -26.29 35.71
N GLY A 278 -16.82 -26.76 35.76
CA GLY A 278 -17.80 -26.45 34.71
C GLY A 278 -18.13 -24.96 34.59
N GLU A 279 -18.23 -24.26 35.73
CA GLU A 279 -18.46 -22.80 35.74
C GLU A 279 -17.27 -22.02 35.09
N TYR A 280 -16.05 -22.39 35.41
CA TYR A 280 -14.88 -21.78 34.78
C TYR A 280 -14.79 -22.12 33.31
N ALA A 281 -15.07 -23.36 32.89
CA ALA A 281 -15.07 -23.77 31.49
C ALA A 281 -16.12 -22.99 30.68
N LEU A 282 -17.32 -22.79 31.22
CA LEU A 282 -18.33 -21.96 30.58
C LEU A 282 -17.88 -20.51 30.43
N LYS A 283 -17.31 -19.88 31.46
CA LYS A 283 -16.79 -18.51 31.37
C LYS A 283 -15.71 -18.37 30.31
N GLN A 284 -14.79 -19.33 30.25
CA GLN A 284 -13.74 -19.33 29.20
C GLN A 284 -14.32 -19.43 27.79
N ALA A 285 -15.33 -20.28 27.59
CA ALA A 285 -15.99 -20.41 26.29
C ALA A 285 -16.76 -19.13 25.92
N GLU A 286 -17.47 -18.53 26.89
CA GLU A 286 -18.15 -17.24 26.70
C GLU A 286 -17.19 -16.12 26.36
N ASP A 287 -16.04 -16.01 27.03
CA ASP A 287 -15.02 -14.98 26.75
C ASP A 287 -14.40 -15.17 25.38
N ALA A 288 -14.13 -16.41 24.95
CA ALA A 288 -13.65 -16.71 23.62
C ALA A 288 -14.67 -16.30 22.54
N LEU A 289 -15.95 -16.56 22.77
CA LEU A 289 -17.01 -16.12 21.85
C LEU A 289 -17.15 -14.60 21.82
N ARG A 290 -17.10 -13.91 22.98
CA ARG A 290 -17.12 -12.42 23.06
C ARG A 290 -15.97 -11.79 22.25
N LEU A 291 -14.77 -12.35 22.38
CA LEU A 291 -13.62 -11.90 21.62
C LEU A 291 -13.84 -12.03 20.10
N THR A 292 -14.41 -13.15 19.67
CA THR A 292 -14.60 -13.43 18.24
C THR A 292 -15.69 -12.56 17.62
N ILE A 293 -16.79 -12.31 18.32
CA ILE A 293 -17.87 -11.41 17.86
C ILE A 293 -17.53 -9.92 18.04
N GLY A 294 -16.41 -9.59 18.71
CA GLY A 294 -15.97 -8.22 18.96
C GLY A 294 -16.69 -7.51 20.11
N ALA A 295 -17.32 -8.24 21.02
CA ALA A 295 -17.98 -7.66 22.21
C ALA A 295 -16.97 -7.11 23.23
N ASP A 296 -15.70 -7.52 23.14
CA ASP A 296 -14.59 -7.04 23.96
C ASP A 296 -14.12 -5.62 23.59
N LEU A 297 -14.49 -5.12 22.41
CA LEU A 297 -14.14 -3.77 21.94
C LEU A 297 -14.81 -2.65 22.75
N ASP A 298 -15.89 -2.96 23.47
CA ASP A 298 -16.59 -2.01 24.33
C ASP A 298 -16.85 -2.62 25.72
N PRO A 299 -16.43 -1.95 26.82
CA PRO A 299 -16.64 -2.44 28.19
C PRO A 299 -18.10 -2.75 28.55
N TYR A 300 -19.08 -2.04 27.98
CA TYR A 300 -20.48 -2.27 28.19
C TYR A 300 -20.89 -3.65 27.67
N PHE A 301 -20.60 -3.97 26.40
CA PHE A 301 -20.98 -5.27 25.82
C PHE A 301 -20.19 -6.44 26.41
N ARG A 302 -18.94 -6.18 26.81
CA ARG A 302 -18.10 -7.18 27.48
C ARG A 302 -18.71 -7.66 28.82
N ALA A 303 -19.40 -6.77 29.54
CA ALA A 303 -19.98 -7.08 30.86
C ALA A 303 -21.34 -7.79 30.77
N LEU A 304 -21.98 -7.83 29.60
CA LEU A 304 -23.28 -8.46 29.43
C LEU A 304 -23.21 -9.98 29.48
N ASP A 305 -24.18 -10.62 30.10
CA ASP A 305 -24.36 -12.07 30.05
C ASP A 305 -24.76 -12.50 28.62
N LEU A 306 -24.24 -13.64 28.17
CA LEU A 306 -24.59 -14.24 26.88
C LEU A 306 -25.84 -15.13 27.07
N ASP A 307 -26.85 -14.93 26.22
CA ASP A 307 -28.04 -15.80 26.12
C ASP A 307 -28.07 -16.41 24.70
N LEU A 308 -27.65 -17.69 24.61
CA LEU A 308 -27.64 -18.43 23.34
C LEU A 308 -28.98 -19.16 23.18
N THR A 309 -29.60 -19.00 22.03
CA THR A 309 -30.99 -19.48 21.80
C THR A 309 -31.06 -20.93 21.37
N GLU A 310 -30.00 -21.48 20.73
CA GLU A 310 -30.00 -22.85 20.26
C GLU A 310 -29.81 -23.87 21.42
N LYS A 311 -30.47 -25.01 21.26
CA LYS A 311 -30.35 -26.13 22.18
C LYS A 311 -29.20 -27.04 21.76
N ALA A 312 -28.65 -27.80 22.72
CA ALA A 312 -27.56 -28.75 22.50
C ALA A 312 -27.98 -30.02 21.73
N GLU A 313 -29.24 -30.17 21.41
CA GLU A 313 -29.77 -31.34 20.71
C GLU A 313 -29.62 -31.14 19.20
N PRO A 314 -28.96 -32.06 18.48
CA PRO A 314 -28.86 -31.97 17.02
C PRO A 314 -30.23 -32.17 16.36
N GLU A 315 -30.62 -31.23 15.50
CA GLU A 315 -31.81 -31.31 14.69
C GLU A 315 -31.47 -31.81 13.30
N GLY A 316 -32.13 -32.89 12.84
CA GLY A 316 -32.00 -33.44 11.49
C GLY A 316 -31.09 -34.67 11.34
N GLU A 317 -31.02 -35.21 10.13
CA GLU A 317 -30.20 -36.37 9.81
C GLU A 317 -28.76 -35.96 9.49
N LEU A 318 -27.77 -36.79 9.87
CA LEU A 318 -26.39 -36.61 9.54
C LEU A 318 -26.22 -36.65 8.02
N ARG A 319 -25.77 -35.56 7.45
CA ARG A 319 -25.46 -35.46 6.03
C ARG A 319 -24.23 -36.30 5.71
N ASN A 320 -24.42 -37.36 4.93
CA ASN A 320 -23.32 -38.17 4.44
C ASN A 320 -22.59 -37.40 3.32
N VAL A 321 -21.33 -37.09 3.53
CA VAL A 321 -20.50 -36.37 2.57
C VAL A 321 -19.54 -37.35 1.92
N ASP A 322 -19.66 -37.54 0.60
CA ASP A 322 -18.69 -38.31 -0.17
C ASP A 322 -17.33 -37.61 -0.22
N ALA A 323 -16.30 -38.28 0.27
CA ALA A 323 -14.96 -37.73 0.41
C ALA A 323 -14.35 -37.31 -0.95
N SER A 324 -14.64 -38.05 -2.03
CA SER A 324 -14.10 -37.74 -3.36
C SER A 324 -14.71 -36.45 -3.92
N THR A 325 -16.01 -36.30 -3.81
CA THR A 325 -16.74 -35.08 -4.22
C THR A 325 -16.33 -33.87 -3.38
N ALA A 326 -16.17 -34.06 -2.05
CA ALA A 326 -15.71 -32.99 -1.16
C ALA A 326 -14.28 -32.53 -1.50
N LEU A 327 -13.37 -33.46 -1.82
CA LEU A 327 -12.02 -33.15 -2.23
C LEU A 327 -12.00 -32.32 -3.54
N GLN A 328 -12.78 -32.74 -4.54
CA GLN A 328 -12.87 -32.01 -5.80
C GLN A 328 -13.42 -30.60 -5.60
N GLN A 329 -14.48 -30.45 -4.82
CA GLN A 329 -15.03 -29.14 -4.47
C GLN A 329 -14.02 -28.25 -3.73
N ALA A 330 -13.23 -28.85 -2.82
CA ALA A 330 -12.19 -28.13 -2.09
C ALA A 330 -11.08 -27.62 -3.05
N LEU A 331 -10.60 -28.45 -3.98
CA LEU A 331 -9.58 -28.07 -4.95
C LEU A 331 -10.04 -26.96 -5.89
N ASP A 332 -11.32 -26.93 -6.23
CA ASP A 332 -11.88 -25.95 -7.15
C ASP A 332 -12.28 -24.62 -6.47
N ARG A 333 -12.75 -24.66 -5.22
CA ARG A 333 -13.41 -23.54 -4.56
C ARG A 333 -12.63 -22.91 -3.40
N ARG A 334 -11.61 -23.59 -2.85
CA ARG A 334 -10.87 -23.03 -1.72
C ARG A 334 -10.05 -21.81 -2.13
N PRO A 335 -10.22 -20.66 -1.45
CA PRO A 335 -9.51 -19.42 -1.78
C PRO A 335 -7.99 -19.55 -1.66
N GLU A 336 -7.49 -20.43 -0.78
CA GLU A 336 -6.05 -20.64 -0.57
C GLU A 336 -5.37 -21.16 -1.83
N PHE A 337 -6.05 -22.01 -2.61
CA PHE A 337 -5.51 -22.47 -3.90
C PHE A 337 -5.46 -21.34 -4.93
N GLU A 338 -6.44 -20.44 -4.91
CA GLU A 338 -6.40 -19.26 -5.77
C GLU A 338 -5.25 -18.33 -5.37
N ALA A 339 -5.02 -18.12 -4.07
CA ALA A 339 -3.87 -17.35 -3.58
C ALA A 339 -2.54 -17.95 -4.08
N LEU A 340 -2.38 -19.28 -4.02
CA LEU A 340 -1.19 -19.97 -4.53
C LEU A 340 -1.05 -19.88 -6.05
N ARG A 341 -2.15 -19.95 -6.82
CA ARG A 341 -2.13 -19.73 -8.28
C ARG A 341 -1.63 -18.33 -8.63
N GLN A 342 -2.08 -17.30 -7.87
CA GLN A 342 -1.64 -15.94 -8.08
C GLN A 342 -0.17 -15.74 -7.68
N LEU A 343 0.29 -16.38 -6.61
CA LEU A 343 1.69 -16.39 -6.21
C LEU A 343 2.57 -17.00 -7.32
N ARG A 344 2.19 -18.20 -7.82
CA ARG A 344 2.89 -18.82 -8.94
C ARG A 344 2.95 -17.94 -10.18
N ALA A 345 1.85 -17.24 -10.51
CA ALA A 345 1.85 -16.32 -11.64
C ALA A 345 2.81 -15.14 -11.42
N THR A 346 3.00 -14.70 -10.18
CA THR A 346 4.00 -13.69 -9.81
C THR A 346 5.42 -14.22 -10.00
N ASP A 347 5.68 -15.45 -9.59
CA ASP A 347 6.99 -16.12 -9.75
C ASP A 347 7.33 -16.32 -11.23
N ASP A 348 6.36 -16.76 -12.06
CA ASP A 348 6.53 -16.90 -13.51
C ASP A 348 6.91 -15.56 -14.18
N ILE A 349 6.31 -14.44 -13.74
CA ILE A 349 6.68 -13.09 -14.22
C ILE A 349 8.09 -12.73 -13.76
N SER A 350 8.43 -13.02 -12.51
CA SER A 350 9.73 -12.72 -11.91
C SER A 350 10.87 -13.48 -12.62
N VAL A 351 10.68 -14.78 -12.90
CA VAL A 351 11.62 -15.61 -13.66
C VAL A 351 11.82 -15.04 -15.07
N ARG A 352 10.74 -14.67 -15.76
CA ARG A 352 10.84 -14.06 -17.10
C ARG A 352 11.55 -12.70 -17.07
N LEU A 353 11.35 -11.91 -15.99
CA LEU A 353 12.05 -10.65 -15.81
C LEU A 353 13.54 -10.88 -15.53
N ALA A 354 13.89 -11.88 -14.70
CA ALA A 354 15.27 -12.27 -14.43
C ALA A 354 15.97 -12.71 -15.74
N HIS A 355 15.32 -13.50 -16.58
CA HIS A 355 15.83 -13.82 -17.92
C HIS A 355 16.08 -12.57 -18.78
N ASN A 356 15.16 -11.59 -18.75
CA ASN A 356 15.37 -10.34 -19.47
C ASN A 356 16.58 -9.55 -18.94
N ASN A 357 16.85 -9.62 -17.62
CA ASN A 357 17.98 -8.93 -17.01
C ASN A 357 19.35 -9.56 -17.35
N LEU A 358 19.37 -10.79 -17.85
CA LEU A 358 20.59 -11.43 -18.38
C LEU A 358 21.01 -10.81 -19.72
N LEU A 359 20.08 -10.20 -20.46
CA LEU A 359 20.38 -9.62 -21.77
C LEU A 359 21.32 -8.41 -21.63
N PRO A 360 22.20 -8.18 -22.64
CA PRO A 360 23.00 -6.96 -22.72
C PRO A 360 22.11 -5.71 -22.73
N ASP A 361 22.59 -4.63 -22.15
CA ASP A 361 21.90 -3.35 -22.16
C ASP A 361 22.34 -2.53 -23.38
N LEU A 362 21.55 -2.62 -24.45
CA LEU A 362 21.72 -1.84 -25.68
C LEU A 362 20.67 -0.74 -25.72
N ARG A 363 21.11 0.52 -25.77
CA ARG A 363 20.24 1.71 -25.80
C ARG A 363 20.56 2.60 -26.98
N LEU A 364 19.51 3.10 -27.61
CA LEU A 364 19.57 4.19 -28.58
C LEU A 364 19.10 5.47 -27.89
N SER A 365 19.95 6.49 -27.87
CA SER A 365 19.58 7.83 -27.38
C SER A 365 19.73 8.83 -28.55
N GLY A 366 18.71 9.67 -28.70
CA GLY A 366 18.75 10.81 -29.60
C GLY A 366 18.64 12.10 -28.79
N ASN A 367 19.43 13.09 -29.19
CA ASN A 367 19.39 14.41 -28.57
C ASN A 367 19.28 15.50 -29.66
N TYR A 368 18.50 16.51 -29.33
CA TYR A 368 18.41 17.75 -30.11
C TYR A 368 18.43 18.91 -29.12
N SER A 369 19.27 19.91 -29.39
CA SER A 369 19.24 21.17 -28.66
C SER A 369 19.27 22.36 -29.59
N SER A 370 18.55 23.40 -29.22
CA SER A 370 18.64 24.72 -29.83
C SER A 370 19.13 25.69 -28.77
N ASN A 371 20.06 26.56 -29.17
CA ASN A 371 20.68 27.53 -28.26
C ASN A 371 20.45 28.95 -28.74
N GLY A 372 20.39 29.88 -27.83
CA GLY A 372 20.30 31.29 -28.10
C GLY A 372 21.20 32.10 -27.16
N LEU A 373 21.79 33.14 -27.68
CA LEU A 373 22.64 34.10 -26.97
C LEU A 373 22.12 35.52 -27.19
N GLY A 374 22.03 36.27 -26.12
CA GLY A 374 21.66 37.69 -26.12
C GLY A 374 22.38 38.43 -25.02
N GLY A 375 21.95 39.63 -24.76
CA GLY A 375 22.55 40.50 -23.75
C GLY A 375 23.29 41.70 -24.37
N ASN A 376 23.89 42.54 -23.54
CA ASN A 376 24.59 43.71 -23.99
C ASN A 376 25.93 43.31 -24.58
N GLN A 377 26.11 43.55 -25.88
CA GLN A 377 27.37 43.27 -26.60
C GLN A 377 28.30 44.47 -26.47
N ILE A 378 29.57 44.21 -26.19
CA ILE A 378 30.65 45.19 -26.15
C ILE A 378 31.43 45.04 -27.45
N ASP A 379 31.28 46.04 -28.35
CA ASP A 379 32.04 46.11 -29.57
C ASP A 379 33.40 46.79 -29.30
N THR A 380 34.44 45.99 -29.31
CA THR A 380 35.81 46.43 -29.07
C THR A 380 36.55 46.75 -30.38
N SER A 381 35.91 46.60 -31.55
CA SER A 381 36.50 46.93 -32.86
C SER A 381 36.60 48.43 -33.11
N VAL A 382 35.85 49.25 -32.31
CA VAL A 382 35.86 50.72 -32.35
C VAL A 382 36.45 51.29 -31.05
N SER A 383 37.17 52.40 -31.16
CA SER A 383 37.76 53.08 -30.02
C SER A 383 37.10 54.47 -29.85
N PRO A 384 36.43 54.81 -28.71
CA PRO A 384 36.22 53.94 -27.54
C PRO A 384 35.23 52.80 -27.79
N PRO A 385 35.30 51.65 -27.03
CA PRO A 385 34.38 50.53 -27.16
C PRO A 385 32.92 50.96 -27.10
N ARG A 386 32.11 50.45 -28.06
CA ARG A 386 30.68 50.80 -28.13
C ARG A 386 29.83 49.69 -27.52
N LEU A 387 28.88 50.07 -26.66
CA LEU A 387 27.86 49.19 -26.13
C LEU A 387 26.70 49.06 -27.13
N ILE A 388 26.43 47.86 -27.59
CA ILE A 388 25.25 47.51 -28.39
C ILE A 388 24.23 46.86 -27.43
N PRO A 389 23.11 47.54 -27.13
CA PRO A 389 22.12 47.01 -26.21
C PRO A 389 21.42 45.79 -26.82
N GLY A 390 21.30 44.72 -26.05
CA GLY A 390 20.55 43.51 -26.38
C GLY A 390 19.91 42.94 -25.16
N GLY A 391 18.97 42.04 -25.36
CA GLY A 391 18.14 41.48 -24.27
C GLY A 391 17.90 39.99 -24.34
N PHE A 392 17.10 39.50 -23.42
CA PHE A 392 16.70 38.08 -23.38
C PHE A 392 15.82 37.71 -24.59
N GLY A 393 15.09 38.69 -25.18
CA GLY A 393 14.31 38.51 -26.40
C GLY A 393 15.18 38.05 -27.59
N ASP A 394 16.43 38.54 -27.70
CA ASP A 394 17.35 38.14 -28.77
C ASP A 394 17.76 36.66 -28.62
N SER A 395 18.05 36.25 -27.39
CA SER A 395 18.35 34.86 -27.10
C SER A 395 17.15 33.93 -27.40
N LEU A 396 15.91 34.34 -27.02
CA LEU A 396 14.71 33.58 -27.33
C LEU A 396 14.37 33.53 -28.82
N ASN A 397 14.59 34.65 -29.57
CA ASN A 397 14.39 34.67 -31.02
C ASN A 397 15.33 33.71 -31.73
N GLN A 398 16.61 33.63 -31.32
CA GLN A 398 17.55 32.65 -31.84
C GLN A 398 17.17 31.23 -31.49
N LEU A 399 16.75 30.99 -30.22
CA LEU A 399 16.30 29.70 -29.74
C LEU A 399 15.12 29.15 -30.56
N PHE A 400 14.06 29.92 -30.69
CA PHE A 400 12.83 29.52 -31.39
C PHE A 400 12.94 29.67 -32.91
N GLY A 401 13.94 30.42 -33.38
CA GLY A 401 14.32 30.48 -34.77
C GLY A 401 15.15 29.29 -35.23
N PHE A 402 15.56 28.42 -34.27
CA PHE A 402 16.45 27.27 -34.51
C PHE A 402 17.74 27.63 -35.22
N GLY A 403 18.29 28.81 -34.84
CA GLY A 403 19.50 29.36 -35.51
C GLY A 403 20.76 28.56 -35.22
N PHE A 404 20.85 27.95 -34.03
CA PHE A 404 22.02 27.20 -33.56
C PHE A 404 21.64 25.82 -33.07
N PRO A 405 21.24 24.90 -33.98
CA PRO A 405 20.86 23.55 -33.60
C PRO A 405 22.08 22.67 -33.33
N THR A 406 21.97 21.81 -32.32
CA THR A 406 22.91 20.70 -32.10
C THR A 406 22.07 19.42 -31.98
N TYR A 407 22.41 18.41 -32.78
CA TYR A 407 21.71 17.14 -32.77
C TYR A 407 22.68 15.97 -32.92
N GLY A 408 22.28 14.86 -32.36
CA GLY A 408 23.08 13.66 -32.42
C GLY A 408 22.31 12.42 -31.97
N PHE A 409 22.91 11.28 -32.22
CA PHE A 409 22.44 10.03 -31.64
C PHE A 409 23.63 9.28 -31.03
N THR A 410 23.33 8.48 -30.01
CA THR A 410 24.30 7.63 -29.33
C THR A 410 23.72 6.23 -29.22
N LEU A 411 24.45 5.24 -29.71
CA LEU A 411 24.18 3.84 -29.48
C LEU A 411 25.16 3.35 -28.42
N SER A 412 24.62 2.99 -27.22
CA SER A 412 25.42 2.53 -26.10
C SER A 412 25.15 1.06 -25.85
N LEU A 413 26.20 0.26 -25.73
CA LEU A 413 26.15 -1.15 -25.35
C LEU A 413 26.89 -1.32 -24.03
N ASN A 414 26.16 -1.78 -23.00
CA ASN A 414 26.73 -2.18 -21.72
C ASN A 414 26.60 -3.70 -21.58
N LEU A 415 27.73 -4.39 -21.69
CA LEU A 415 27.82 -5.85 -21.59
C LEU A 415 28.61 -6.22 -20.34
N PRO A 416 27.94 -6.69 -19.27
CA PRO A 416 28.65 -7.20 -18.09
C PRO A 416 29.38 -8.50 -18.44
N ILE A 417 30.71 -8.51 -18.31
CA ILE A 417 31.56 -9.70 -18.62
C ILE A 417 31.21 -10.86 -17.68
N ARG A 418 30.80 -10.56 -16.46
CA ARG A 418 30.29 -11.52 -15.49
C ARG A 418 29.03 -10.95 -14.83
N ASN A 419 27.89 -11.50 -15.16
CA ASN A 419 26.59 -11.05 -14.64
C ASN A 419 26.11 -11.97 -13.51
N ARG A 420 26.91 -12.11 -12.45
CA ARG A 420 26.60 -12.99 -11.31
C ARG A 420 25.32 -12.58 -10.57
N GLY A 421 25.03 -11.27 -10.47
CA GLY A 421 23.80 -10.81 -9.84
C GLY A 421 22.57 -11.32 -10.58
N ALA A 422 22.47 -11.03 -11.90
CA ALA A 422 21.33 -11.49 -12.67
C ALA A 422 21.25 -13.02 -12.82
N GLN A 423 22.38 -13.73 -12.67
CA GLN A 423 22.39 -15.21 -12.61
C GLN A 423 21.86 -15.73 -11.27
N ALA A 424 22.13 -15.04 -10.18
CA ALA A 424 21.64 -15.41 -8.85
C ALA A 424 20.15 -15.07 -8.66
N ASP A 425 19.65 -14.07 -9.36
CA ASP A 425 18.24 -13.68 -9.35
C ASP A 425 17.35 -14.62 -10.17
N LEU A 426 17.93 -15.46 -11.04
CA LEU A 426 17.26 -16.48 -11.86
C LEU A 426 17.12 -17.80 -11.10
#